data_e449ec7b5f48d3e99c3a13c17a1dea3b
#
_entry.id   e449ec7b5f48d3e99c3a13c17a1dea3b
#
_cell.length_a   1.000
_cell.length_b   1.000
_cell.length_c   1.000
_cell.angle_alpha   90.00
_cell.angle_beta   90.00
_cell.angle_gamma   90.00
#
_symmetry.space_group_name_H-M   'P 1'
#
loop_
_entity.id
_entity.type
_entity.pdbx_description
1 polymer ?
#
loop_
_entity_poly.entity_id
_entity_poly.type
_entity_poly.pdbx_seq_one_letter_code
_entity_poly.pdbx_strand_id
1 'polypeptide(L)'
;MKNIIILIVVLNINLTFAQDYKNDISVVQFSASFVKDAEMSLVKFKDYNIHSFYMEQNREIFKTEKIKYLPTVVLYHNGKEITRVESGINLKLPDNCDKKISEHIDELLKDKF
;
A
#
# COMPACT_ATOMS: atom_id res chain seq x y z
N MET A 1 -25.15 13.08 -27.31
CA MET A 1 -25.16 13.51 -25.90
C MET A 1 -25.28 12.37 -24.93
N LYS A 2 -26.19 11.43 -25.10
CA LYS A 2 -26.31 10.28 -24.18
C LYS A 2 -25.04 9.44 -24.12
N ASN A 3 -24.34 9.25 -25.21
CA ASN A 3 -23.11 8.44 -25.25
C ASN A 3 -21.96 9.08 -24.47
N ILE A 4 -21.89 10.40 -24.42
CA ILE A 4 -20.86 11.14 -23.71
C ILE A 4 -21.06 10.99 -22.20
N ILE A 5 -22.31 11.04 -21.72
CA ILE A 5 -22.65 10.89 -20.31
C ILE A 5 -22.27 9.49 -19.80
N ILE A 6 -22.57 8.45 -20.61
CA ILE A 6 -22.23 7.07 -20.26
C ILE A 6 -20.71 6.89 -20.16
N LEU A 7 -19.96 7.52 -21.08
CA LEU A 7 -18.50 7.45 -21.07
C LEU A 7 -17.90 8.06 -19.79
N ILE A 8 -18.43 9.18 -19.34
CA ILE A 8 -17.98 9.85 -18.10
C ILE A 8 -18.21 8.96 -16.88
N VAL A 9 -19.36 8.29 -16.81
CA VAL A 9 -19.70 7.37 -15.70
C VAL A 9 -18.71 6.21 -15.66
N VAL A 10 -18.36 5.64 -16.80
CA VAL A 10 -17.40 4.53 -16.89
C VAL A 10 -16.01 4.97 -16.40
N LEU A 11 -15.57 6.17 -16.75
CA LEU A 11 -14.29 6.71 -16.30
C LEU A 11 -14.26 6.88 -14.78
N ASN A 12 -15.35 7.35 -14.18
CA ASN A 12 -15.44 7.52 -12.73
C ASN A 12 -15.35 6.17 -11.99
N ILE A 13 -15.96 5.13 -12.51
CA ILE A 13 -15.90 3.78 -11.95
C ILE A 13 -14.45 3.27 -11.95
N ASN A 14 -13.73 3.48 -13.05
CA ASN A 14 -12.33 3.06 -13.18
C ASN A 14 -11.43 3.73 -12.14
N LEU A 15 -11.65 5.02 -11.88
CA LEU A 15 -10.88 5.76 -10.87
C LEU A 15 -11.13 5.22 -9.47
N THR A 16 -12.36 4.81 -9.16
CA THR A 16 -12.72 4.24 -7.87
C THR A 16 -11.95 2.92 -7.62
N PHE A 17 -11.89 2.04 -8.61
CA PHE A 17 -11.16 0.77 -8.50
C PHE A 17 -9.67 0.96 -8.29
N ALA A 18 -9.07 1.99 -8.91
CA ALA A 18 -7.63 2.21 -8.87
C ALA A 18 -7.11 2.56 -7.47
N GLN A 19 -7.98 2.90 -6.50
CA GLN A 19 -7.58 3.36 -5.17
C GLN A 19 -8.00 2.45 -4.02
N ASP A 20 -8.53 1.25 -4.31
CA ASP A 20 -9.03 0.33 -3.28
C ASP A 20 -7.95 -0.04 -2.25
N TYR A 21 -6.69 -0.16 -2.67
CA TYR A 21 -5.62 -0.55 -1.77
C TYR A 21 -5.25 0.54 -0.76
N LYS A 22 -5.87 1.72 -0.83
CA LYS A 22 -5.62 2.82 0.11
C LYS A 22 -6.82 3.14 1.01
N ASN A 23 -7.88 2.34 0.94
CA ASN A 23 -9.10 2.61 1.70
C ASN A 23 -8.93 2.27 3.17
N ASP A 24 -9.58 3.06 4.04
CA ASP A 24 -9.51 2.91 5.49
C ASP A 24 -8.04 2.79 5.94
N ILE A 25 -7.75 1.94 6.90
CA ILE A 25 -6.38 1.62 7.31
C ILE A 25 -5.91 0.48 6.42
N SER A 26 -4.89 0.73 5.61
CA SER A 26 -4.36 -0.24 4.65
C SER A 26 -2.85 -0.37 4.82
N VAL A 27 -2.38 -1.61 4.96
CA VAL A 27 -0.95 -1.92 4.99
C VAL A 27 -0.60 -2.59 3.68
N VAL A 28 0.27 -1.96 2.89
CA VAL A 28 0.61 -2.42 1.55
C VAL A 28 2.10 -2.70 1.47
N GLN A 29 2.45 -3.90 1.05
CA GLN A 29 3.84 -4.26 0.81
C GLN A 29 4.12 -4.30 -0.68
N PHE A 30 5.12 -3.51 -1.09
CA PHE A 30 5.59 -3.46 -2.47
C PHE A 30 6.87 -4.27 -2.57
N SER A 31 6.84 -5.32 -3.37
CA SER A 31 7.92 -6.30 -3.44
C SER A 31 8.22 -6.70 -4.89
N ALA A 32 9.03 -7.70 -5.06
CA ALA A 32 9.30 -8.36 -6.34
C ALA A 32 9.68 -9.80 -6.04
N SER A 33 9.57 -10.68 -7.02
CA SER A 33 9.84 -12.11 -6.80
C SER A 33 11.24 -12.37 -6.29
N PHE A 34 12.23 -11.56 -6.73
CA PHE A 34 13.62 -11.77 -6.34
C PHE A 34 13.94 -11.38 -4.89
N VAL A 35 13.03 -10.68 -4.21
CA VAL A 35 13.19 -10.30 -2.79
C VAL A 35 12.11 -10.92 -1.90
N LYS A 36 11.45 -11.96 -2.37
CA LYS A 36 10.35 -12.61 -1.66
C LYS A 36 10.75 -13.05 -0.25
N ASP A 37 11.96 -13.54 -0.07
CA ASP A 37 12.45 -14.03 1.22
C ASP A 37 12.71 -12.89 2.22
N ALA A 38 12.76 -11.65 1.75
CA ALA A 38 12.97 -10.47 2.58
C ALA A 38 11.68 -9.77 2.96
N GLU A 39 10.51 -10.26 2.51
CA GLU A 39 9.22 -9.67 2.79
C GLU A 39 8.84 -9.80 4.25
N MET A 40 8.12 -8.80 4.76
CA MET A 40 7.51 -8.85 6.08
C MET A 40 6.18 -9.58 5.98
N SER A 41 5.86 -10.42 6.97
CA SER A 41 4.53 -11.02 7.06
C SER A 41 3.49 -9.96 7.40
N LEU A 42 2.38 -9.92 6.66
CA LEU A 42 1.29 -8.99 6.91
C LEU A 42 0.18 -9.58 7.79
N VAL A 43 0.34 -10.81 8.25
CA VAL A 43 -0.69 -11.52 9.05
C VAL A 43 -1.06 -10.74 10.31
N LYS A 44 -0.10 -10.07 10.91
CA LYS A 44 -0.33 -9.24 12.11
C LYS A 44 -1.36 -8.14 11.87
N PHE A 45 -1.52 -7.71 10.61
CA PHE A 45 -2.40 -6.61 10.24
C PHE A 45 -3.67 -7.08 9.53
N LYS A 46 -4.01 -8.36 9.64
CA LYS A 46 -5.14 -8.95 8.92
C LYS A 46 -6.51 -8.34 9.27
N ASP A 47 -6.62 -7.67 10.42
CA ASP A 47 -7.85 -6.99 10.82
C ASP A 47 -8.07 -5.68 10.06
N TYR A 48 -7.07 -5.23 9.34
CA TYR A 48 -7.12 -4.07 8.46
C TYR A 48 -7.06 -4.54 7.02
N ASN A 49 -7.01 -3.60 6.07
CA ASN A 49 -6.80 -3.97 4.68
C ASN A 49 -5.31 -4.27 4.46
N ILE A 50 -4.99 -5.42 3.94
CA ILE A 50 -3.61 -5.79 3.63
C ILE A 50 -3.51 -6.14 2.15
N HIS A 51 -2.44 -5.66 1.51
CA HIS A 51 -2.19 -5.92 0.09
C HIS A 51 -0.70 -6.16 -0.14
N SER A 52 -0.39 -7.04 -1.07
CA SER A 52 0.98 -7.28 -1.53
C SER A 52 1.01 -7.16 -3.03
N PHE A 53 1.89 -6.29 -3.53
CA PHE A 53 2.08 -6.10 -4.97
C PHE A 53 3.50 -6.47 -5.37
N TYR A 54 3.63 -7.16 -6.50
CA TYR A 54 4.91 -7.48 -7.10
C TYR A 54 5.15 -6.58 -8.31
N MET A 55 6.34 -6.02 -8.39
CA MET A 55 6.73 -5.06 -9.42
C MET A 55 6.51 -5.62 -10.84
N GLU A 56 6.84 -6.87 -11.08
CA GLU A 56 6.71 -7.50 -12.38
C GLU A 56 5.27 -7.60 -12.87
N GLN A 57 4.30 -7.50 -11.96
CA GLN A 57 2.88 -7.59 -12.28
C GLN A 57 2.14 -6.26 -12.19
N ASN A 58 2.74 -5.25 -11.54
CA ASN A 58 2.04 -4.02 -11.18
C ASN A 58 2.93 -2.77 -11.35
N ARG A 59 3.65 -2.67 -12.44
CA ARG A 59 4.62 -1.59 -12.67
C ARG A 59 4.04 -0.20 -12.52
N GLU A 60 2.80 0.00 -12.97
CA GLU A 60 2.14 1.31 -12.90
C GLU A 60 1.96 1.79 -11.46
N ILE A 61 1.56 0.89 -10.58
CA ILE A 61 1.36 1.22 -9.15
C ILE A 61 2.69 1.61 -8.52
N PHE A 62 3.76 0.88 -8.81
CA PHE A 62 5.09 1.18 -8.28
C PHE A 62 5.59 2.55 -8.73
N LYS A 63 5.29 2.92 -9.97
CA LYS A 63 5.61 4.23 -10.51
C LYS A 63 4.81 5.33 -9.83
N THR A 64 3.51 5.13 -9.73
CA THR A 64 2.58 6.09 -9.12
C THR A 64 2.94 6.35 -7.66
N GLU A 65 3.26 5.29 -6.91
CA GLU A 65 3.61 5.40 -5.49
C GLU A 65 5.09 5.71 -5.25
N LYS A 66 5.86 5.85 -6.31
CA LYS A 66 7.29 6.22 -6.26
C LYS A 66 8.10 5.25 -5.39
N ILE A 67 7.89 3.96 -5.63
CA ILE A 67 8.60 2.90 -4.90
C ILE A 67 10.01 2.78 -5.47
N LYS A 68 11.00 3.02 -4.64
CA LYS A 68 12.43 3.00 -5.04
C LYS A 68 13.19 1.81 -4.50
N TYR A 69 12.75 1.27 -3.38
CA TYR A 69 13.43 0.16 -2.70
C TYR A 69 12.48 -1.01 -2.55
N LEU A 70 13.01 -2.21 -2.59
CA LEU A 70 12.21 -3.44 -2.46
C LEU A 70 12.80 -4.34 -1.39
N PRO A 71 11.99 -4.85 -0.47
CA PRO A 71 10.58 -4.49 -0.29
C PRO A 71 10.39 -3.14 0.41
N THR A 72 9.22 -2.53 0.23
CA THR A 72 8.80 -1.34 0.94
C THR A 72 7.39 -1.58 1.49
N VAL A 73 7.16 -1.19 2.73
CA VAL A 73 5.84 -1.30 3.36
C VAL A 73 5.29 0.09 3.62
N VAL A 74 4.08 0.34 3.14
CA VAL A 74 3.44 1.65 3.26
C VAL A 74 2.13 1.50 4.02
N LEU A 75 1.90 2.39 4.97
CA LEU A 75 0.63 2.50 5.69
C LEU A 75 -0.17 3.64 5.08
N TYR A 76 -1.39 3.34 4.63
CA TYR A 76 -2.32 4.34 4.12
C TYR A 76 -3.52 4.47 5.05
N HIS A 77 -4.11 5.65 5.08
CA HIS A 77 -5.37 5.89 5.79
C HIS A 77 -6.24 6.81 4.94
N ASN A 78 -7.36 6.27 4.46
CA ASN A 78 -8.32 7.01 3.65
C ASN A 78 -7.68 7.69 2.44
N GLY A 79 -6.82 6.95 1.74
CA GLY A 79 -6.17 7.41 0.52
C GLY A 79 -4.86 8.16 0.73
N LYS A 80 -4.49 8.43 1.98
CA LYS A 80 -3.30 9.22 2.30
C LYS A 80 -2.20 8.34 2.87
N GLU A 81 -0.97 8.55 2.41
CA GLU A 81 0.19 7.87 2.98
C GLU A 81 0.50 8.42 4.37
N ILE A 82 0.53 7.54 5.37
CA ILE A 82 0.81 7.90 6.76
C ILE A 82 2.28 7.70 7.07
N THR A 83 2.83 6.55 6.71
CA THR A 83 4.24 6.24 6.90
C THR A 83 4.69 5.23 5.86
N ARG A 84 6.00 5.21 5.64
CA ARG A 84 6.62 4.32 4.67
C ARG A 84 7.89 3.77 5.31
N VAL A 85 8.05 2.45 5.30
CA VAL A 85 9.27 1.79 5.77
C VAL A 85 9.94 1.15 4.56
N GLU A 86 11.10 1.68 4.20
CA GLU A 86 11.84 1.23 3.02
C GLU A 86 12.98 0.32 3.43
N SER A 87 13.25 -0.69 2.60
CA SER A 87 14.48 -1.47 2.73
C SER A 87 15.67 -0.60 2.32
N GLY A 88 16.86 -1.04 2.70
CA GLY A 88 18.09 -0.35 2.30
C GLY A 88 18.70 -0.96 1.04
N ILE A 89 19.94 -0.58 0.77
CA ILE A 89 20.73 -1.12 -0.34
C ILE A 89 20.87 -2.65 -0.23
N ASN A 90 20.85 -3.18 1.00
CA ASN A 90 20.92 -4.60 1.28
C ASN A 90 19.61 -5.36 0.98
N LEU A 91 18.58 -4.69 0.49
CA LEU A 91 17.27 -5.26 0.17
C LEU A 91 16.56 -5.88 1.37
N LYS A 92 16.82 -5.36 2.57
CA LYS A 92 16.22 -5.85 3.81
C LYS A 92 15.48 -4.73 4.52
N LEU A 93 14.26 -5.04 4.99
CA LEU A 93 13.53 -4.12 5.85
C LEU A 93 14.20 -4.05 7.23
N PRO A 94 14.06 -2.90 7.93
CA PRO A 94 14.50 -2.82 9.33
C PRO A 94 13.79 -3.86 10.18
N ASP A 95 14.46 -4.38 11.20
CA ASP A 95 13.90 -5.42 12.08
C ASP A 95 12.63 -4.96 12.79
N ASN A 96 12.49 -3.65 13.03
CA ASN A 96 11.34 -3.08 13.72
C ASN A 96 10.26 -2.57 12.78
N CYS A 97 10.25 -3.00 11.52
CA CYS A 97 9.29 -2.53 10.51
C CYS A 97 7.84 -2.75 10.98
N ASP A 98 7.51 -3.95 11.41
CA ASP A 98 6.17 -4.29 11.88
C ASP A 98 5.75 -3.45 13.09
N LYS A 99 6.66 -3.23 14.02
CA LYS A 99 6.41 -2.42 15.21
C LYS A 99 6.15 -0.97 14.85
N LYS A 100 6.91 -0.43 13.90
CA LYS A 100 6.75 0.94 13.43
C LYS A 100 5.38 1.16 12.80
N ILE A 101 4.94 0.22 11.96
CA ILE A 101 3.60 0.27 11.37
C ILE A 101 2.53 0.19 12.46
N SER A 102 2.68 -0.73 13.42
CA SER A 102 1.73 -0.88 14.53
C SER A 102 1.58 0.39 15.35
N GLU A 103 2.68 1.07 15.63
CA GLU A 103 2.67 2.31 16.41
C GLU A 103 1.87 3.41 15.70
N HIS A 104 2.02 3.52 14.39
CA HIS A 104 1.26 4.51 13.61
C HIS A 104 -0.22 4.16 13.55
N ILE A 105 -0.56 2.87 13.45
CA ILE A 105 -1.96 2.44 13.51
C ILE A 105 -2.57 2.79 14.85
N ASP A 106 -1.85 2.54 15.95
CA ASP A 106 -2.33 2.87 17.29
C ASP A 106 -2.61 4.37 17.44
N GLU A 107 -1.78 5.22 16.86
CA GLU A 107 -2.00 6.66 16.85
C GLU A 107 -3.27 7.03 16.08
N LEU A 108 -3.50 6.40 14.91
CA LEU A 108 -4.70 6.63 14.12
C LEU A 108 -5.96 6.22 14.89
N LEU A 109 -5.90 5.11 15.62
CA LEU A 109 -7.04 4.62 16.40
C LEU A 109 -7.32 5.52 17.61
N LYS A 110 -6.30 6.11 18.22
CA LYS A 110 -6.46 7.06 19.34
C LYS A 110 -7.21 8.31 18.89
N ASP A 111 -6.91 8.82 17.71
CA ASP A 111 -7.57 10.02 17.19
C ASP A 111 -9.06 9.81 16.92
N LYS A 112 -9.49 8.54 16.76
CA LYS A 112 -10.89 8.18 16.53
C LYS A 112 -11.71 8.17 17.81
N PHE A 113 -11.08 8.05 18.95
CA PHE A 113 -11.72 7.93 20.25
C PHE A 113 -11.28 9.07 21.17
#